data_fb128e5f202c25fd4c0e48950a354d29
#
_entry.id   fb128e5f202c25fd4c0e48950a354d29
#
_cell.length_a   1.000
_cell.length_b   1.000
_cell.length_c   1.000
_cell.angle_alpha   90.00
_cell.angle_beta   90.00
_cell.angle_gamma   90.00
#
_symmetry.space_group_name_H-M   'P 1'
#
loop_
_entity.id
_entity.type
_entity.pdbx_description
1 polymer ?
#
loop_
_entity_poly.entity_id
_entity_poly.type
_entity_poly.pdbx_seq_one_letter_code
_entity_poly.pdbx_strand_id
1 'polypeptide(L)'
;MTPSHPRALPARSLLATALALALGSAQAQTATEAELARKLDQLASELATVKAQLVQLQQQQQRAAQPAPAAAPAPVAAPVVAAEVPRAEPATVLTSYGEINYNRPTKAGQNAQADIRRFVLGYQHRFDDKTKVVTELEVEHAVASASDAGEVAIEQAFIEHQINPSLALRAGLFLMPVGLLNENHEPTAFYGVERNFVETAIIPSTWREGGIQLVGSFDNGLTLQGGLTTSFDLNKWDAKSADGRKSPLGSIHQEMALAKAHDVALFGAANWRGIPGLLLGGSVFSGQATQAQAVTQSRITLWDLHARWTPGRWDFATVYTRGSISNTAALNTPLVGNDTLIPKSFDGFYVQGAYRLWSSEDYALLPFVRWERFNTAKSYADLGAGLTPEAARTERVITVGADFRLSQNIVFKADYQRFREATDANRYNLGVGWSF
;
A
#
# COMPACT_ATOMS: atom_id res chain seq x y z
N MET A 1 -7.43 60.97 -59.02
CA MET A 1 -8.35 60.42 -58.01
C MET A 1 -7.53 60.11 -56.77
N THR A 2 -7.76 60.88 -55.72
CA THR A 2 -6.94 61.03 -54.52
C THR A 2 -6.99 59.83 -53.59
N PRO A 3 -5.90 59.42 -52.92
CA PRO A 3 -5.90 58.34 -51.87
C PRO A 3 -6.24 58.95 -50.49
N SER A 4 -7.14 58.30 -49.79
CA SER A 4 -7.56 58.61 -48.41
C SER A 4 -6.56 58.12 -47.37
N HIS A 5 -6.06 59.04 -46.52
CA HIS A 5 -5.22 58.74 -45.37
C HIS A 5 -6.05 58.20 -44.20
N PRO A 6 -5.55 57.24 -43.41
CA PRO A 6 -6.14 56.83 -42.10
C PRO A 6 -5.70 57.86 -41.02
N ARG A 7 -6.67 58.32 -40.23
CA ARG A 7 -6.47 59.21 -39.06
C ARG A 7 -5.80 58.43 -37.93
N ALA A 8 -4.70 58.93 -37.39
CA ALA A 8 -4.05 58.53 -36.20
C ALA A 8 -4.85 58.94 -34.95
N LEU A 9 -5.12 58.01 -34.05
CA LEU A 9 -5.68 58.24 -32.72
C LEU A 9 -4.58 58.76 -31.76
N PRO A 10 -4.87 59.68 -30.83
CA PRO A 10 -3.86 60.33 -30.01
C PRO A 10 -3.30 59.40 -28.91
N ALA A 11 -1.97 59.35 -28.87
CA ALA A 11 -1.17 58.54 -27.92
C ALA A 11 -1.37 58.85 -26.40
N ARG A 12 -2.25 59.84 -26.07
CA ARG A 12 -2.49 60.23 -24.67
C ARG A 12 -3.46 59.34 -23.90
N SER A 13 -4.33 58.56 -24.56
CA SER A 13 -5.29 57.67 -23.91
C SER A 13 -4.71 56.29 -23.53
N LEU A 14 -3.64 55.82 -24.17
CA LEU A 14 -2.99 54.55 -23.86
C LEU A 14 -2.10 54.62 -22.60
N LEU A 15 -1.54 55.78 -22.28
CA LEU A 15 -0.70 55.97 -21.09
C LEU A 15 -1.53 55.99 -19.78
N ALA A 16 -2.73 56.56 -19.83
CA ALA A 16 -3.62 56.64 -18.68
C ALA A 16 -4.20 55.26 -18.28
N THR A 17 -4.47 54.39 -19.29
CA THR A 17 -4.99 53.06 -19.05
C THR A 17 -3.90 52.11 -18.53
N ALA A 18 -2.65 52.23 -18.99
CA ALA A 18 -1.52 51.44 -18.49
C ALA A 18 -1.14 51.86 -17.06
N LEU A 19 -1.25 53.12 -16.69
CA LEU A 19 -0.96 53.59 -15.34
C LEU A 19 -2.04 53.15 -14.32
N ALA A 20 -3.31 53.11 -14.74
CA ALA A 20 -4.42 52.62 -13.90
C ALA A 20 -4.36 51.11 -13.66
N LEU A 21 -3.92 50.30 -14.64
CA LEU A 21 -3.70 48.88 -14.50
C LEU A 21 -2.48 48.54 -13.60
N ALA A 22 -1.41 49.36 -13.69
CA ALA A 22 -0.22 49.18 -12.84
C ALA A 22 -0.49 49.56 -11.37
N LEU A 23 -1.29 50.59 -11.11
CA LEU A 23 -1.70 50.97 -9.76
C LEU A 23 -2.70 49.97 -9.13
N GLY A 24 -3.58 49.39 -9.92
CA GLY A 24 -4.51 48.34 -9.47
C GLY A 24 -3.81 47.05 -9.10
N SER A 25 -2.77 46.67 -9.85
CA SER A 25 -1.97 45.46 -9.53
C SER A 25 -1.08 45.63 -8.29
N ALA A 26 -0.55 46.81 -8.06
CA ALA A 26 0.24 47.12 -6.85
C ALA A 26 -0.63 47.14 -5.57
N GLN A 27 -1.87 47.63 -5.64
CA GLN A 27 -2.79 47.57 -4.48
C GLN A 27 -3.29 46.16 -4.19
N ALA A 28 -3.48 45.29 -5.19
CA ALA A 28 -3.86 43.91 -4.98
C ALA A 28 -2.70 43.10 -4.37
N GLN A 29 -1.45 43.35 -4.78
CA GLN A 29 -0.26 42.71 -4.20
C GLN A 29 -0.06 43.08 -2.72
N THR A 30 -0.20 44.37 -2.37
CA THR A 30 -0.05 44.80 -0.98
C THR A 30 -1.17 44.32 -0.08
N ALA A 31 -2.39 44.12 -0.58
CA ALA A 31 -3.48 43.52 0.18
C ALA A 31 -3.22 42.03 0.49
N THR A 32 -2.68 41.29 -0.48
CA THR A 32 -2.31 39.87 -0.33
C THR A 32 -1.13 39.71 0.64
N GLU A 33 -0.12 40.56 0.56
CA GLU A 33 1.02 40.57 1.48
C GLU A 33 0.61 40.91 2.92
N ALA A 34 -0.29 41.84 3.11
CA ALA A 34 -0.83 42.20 4.41
C ALA A 34 -1.69 41.08 5.01
N GLU A 35 -2.41 40.32 4.19
CA GLU A 35 -3.17 39.15 4.63
C GLU A 35 -2.24 37.97 5.01
N LEU A 36 -1.18 37.74 4.24
CA LEU A 36 -0.14 36.75 4.56
C LEU A 36 0.57 37.09 5.87
N ALA A 37 0.93 38.35 6.06
CA ALA A 37 1.56 38.81 7.30
C ALA A 37 0.66 38.58 8.52
N ARG A 38 -0.64 38.87 8.44
CA ARG A 38 -1.60 38.56 9.51
C ARG A 38 -1.72 37.07 9.82
N LYS A 39 -1.74 36.23 8.78
CA LYS A 39 -1.75 34.75 8.95
C LYS A 39 -0.47 34.25 9.60
N LEU A 40 0.69 34.81 9.24
CA LEU A 40 1.97 34.47 9.88
C LEU A 40 1.99 34.87 11.34
N ASP A 41 1.50 36.05 11.70
CA ASP A 41 1.40 36.50 13.10
C ASP A 41 0.43 35.62 13.91
N GLN A 42 -0.69 35.22 13.30
CA GLN A 42 -1.64 34.32 13.94
C GLN A 42 -1.00 32.93 14.20
N LEU A 43 -0.33 32.33 13.20
CA LEU A 43 0.37 31.05 13.35
C LEU A 43 1.50 31.13 14.39
N ALA A 44 2.23 32.25 14.43
CA ALA A 44 3.27 32.47 15.44
C ALA A 44 2.68 32.52 16.86
N SER A 45 1.50 33.15 17.04
CA SER A 45 0.79 33.20 18.31
C SER A 45 0.27 31.82 18.72
N GLU A 46 -0.29 31.06 17.78
CA GLU A 46 -0.76 29.68 18.05
C GLU A 46 0.41 28.76 18.42
N LEU A 47 1.55 28.88 17.72
CA LEU A 47 2.77 28.14 18.04
C LEU A 47 3.34 28.46 19.43
N ALA A 48 3.28 29.74 19.85
CA ALA A 48 3.68 30.16 21.18
C ALA A 48 2.77 29.54 22.25
N THR A 49 1.46 29.47 21.98
CA THR A 49 0.48 28.86 22.89
C THR A 49 0.71 27.36 23.05
N VAL A 50 0.93 26.63 21.95
CA VAL A 50 1.23 25.20 21.97
C VAL A 50 2.54 24.92 22.71
N LYS A 51 3.58 25.73 22.49
CA LYS A 51 4.84 25.61 23.24
C LYS A 51 4.64 25.81 24.76
N ALA A 52 3.83 26.79 25.17
CA ALA A 52 3.53 27.02 26.60
C ALA A 52 2.78 25.83 27.22
N GLN A 53 1.83 25.23 26.49
CA GLN A 53 1.14 24.01 26.93
C GLN A 53 2.07 22.80 27.05
N LEU A 54 3.00 22.60 26.11
CA LEU A 54 4.01 21.56 26.17
C LEU A 54 4.91 21.69 27.40
N VAL A 55 5.39 22.90 27.69
CA VAL A 55 6.21 23.16 28.88
C VAL A 55 5.42 22.89 30.16
N GLN A 56 4.13 23.24 30.21
CA GLN A 56 3.27 22.99 31.34
C GLN A 56 3.04 21.48 31.57
N LEU A 57 2.83 20.71 30.49
CA LEU A 57 2.71 19.26 30.54
C LEU A 57 4.00 18.59 31.01
N GLN A 58 5.16 19.03 30.52
CA GLN A 58 6.47 18.54 30.98
C GLN A 58 6.72 18.83 32.46
N GLN A 59 6.34 20.01 32.95
CA GLN A 59 6.43 20.37 34.39
C GLN A 59 5.49 19.53 35.24
N GLN A 60 4.27 19.22 34.76
CA GLN A 60 3.35 18.32 35.45
C GLN A 60 3.88 16.90 35.54
N GLN A 61 4.48 16.38 34.45
CA GLN A 61 5.13 15.07 34.46
C GLN A 61 6.34 15.02 35.40
N GLN A 62 7.14 16.09 35.44
CA GLN A 62 8.29 16.16 36.36
C GLN A 62 7.84 16.26 37.86
N ARG A 63 6.73 16.95 38.15
CA ARG A 63 6.16 16.99 39.51
C ARG A 63 5.55 15.64 39.91
N ALA A 64 4.94 14.93 39.00
CA ALA A 64 4.43 13.58 39.24
C ALA A 64 5.55 12.52 39.43
N ALA A 65 6.76 12.79 38.90
CA ALA A 65 7.93 11.94 39.04
C ALA A 65 8.81 12.26 40.29
N GLN A 66 8.50 13.30 41.06
CA GLN A 66 9.23 13.59 42.33
C GLN A 66 8.72 12.68 43.45
N PRO A 67 9.63 11.90 44.08
CA PRO A 67 9.26 11.10 45.27
C PRO A 67 8.80 12.00 46.40
N ALA A 68 7.74 11.62 47.10
CA ALA A 68 7.27 12.30 48.31
C ALA A 68 8.38 12.30 49.37
N PRO A 69 8.47 13.36 50.26
CA PRO A 69 9.48 13.43 51.31
C PRO A 69 9.40 12.23 52.23
N ALA A 70 10.56 11.64 52.52
CA ALA A 70 10.69 10.46 53.37
C ALA A 70 10.21 10.72 54.81
N ALA A 71 9.23 9.94 55.28
CA ALA A 71 8.89 9.80 56.69
C ALA A 71 9.94 8.90 57.38
N ALA A 72 10.23 9.19 58.64
CA ALA A 72 11.25 8.59 59.48
C ALA A 72 11.15 7.04 59.60
N PRO A 73 12.25 6.33 59.90
CA PRO A 73 12.36 4.88 59.72
C PRO A 73 11.60 4.08 60.80
N ALA A 74 10.74 3.19 60.38
CA ALA A 74 10.16 2.12 61.17
C ALA A 74 10.91 0.78 60.85
N PRO A 75 10.88 -0.25 61.71
CA PRO A 75 11.84 -1.33 61.73
C PRO A 75 11.73 -2.26 60.52
N VAL A 76 12.90 -2.78 60.13
CA VAL A 76 13.19 -3.63 58.96
C VAL A 76 12.35 -4.90 58.98
N ALA A 77 11.39 -4.99 58.07
CA ALA A 77 10.79 -6.24 57.61
C ALA A 77 11.55 -6.75 56.35
N ALA A 78 11.70 -8.06 56.25
CA ALA A 78 12.39 -8.72 55.18
C ALA A 78 11.97 -8.29 53.76
N PRO A 79 12.86 -8.34 52.73
CA PRO A 79 12.53 -7.85 51.40
C PRO A 79 11.38 -8.66 50.80
N VAL A 80 10.21 -8.07 50.73
CA VAL A 80 9.15 -8.53 49.83
C VAL A 80 9.63 -8.18 48.43
N VAL A 81 9.98 -9.18 47.63
CA VAL A 81 10.16 -9.04 46.18
C VAL A 81 8.86 -8.42 45.67
N ALA A 82 8.90 -7.14 45.32
CA ALA A 82 7.78 -6.48 44.68
C ALA A 82 7.50 -7.25 43.39
N ALA A 83 6.37 -7.95 43.34
CA ALA A 83 5.87 -8.50 42.07
C ALA A 83 5.78 -7.32 41.10
N GLU A 84 6.45 -7.44 39.97
CA GLU A 84 6.31 -6.49 38.86
C GLU A 84 4.82 -6.41 38.56
N VAL A 85 4.21 -5.26 38.82
CA VAL A 85 2.84 -4.98 38.39
C VAL A 85 2.87 -5.06 36.86
N PRO A 86 2.11 -5.94 36.23
CA PRO A 86 2.08 -6.01 34.77
C PRO A 86 1.79 -4.61 34.24
N ARG A 87 2.72 -4.08 33.46
CA ARG A 87 2.55 -2.77 32.84
C ARG A 87 1.39 -2.91 31.88
N ALA A 88 0.26 -2.27 32.17
CA ALA A 88 -0.90 -2.32 31.28
C ALA A 88 -0.45 -1.85 29.89
N GLU A 89 -0.74 -2.65 28.87
CA GLU A 89 -0.45 -2.26 27.48
C GLU A 89 -1.17 -0.93 27.18
N PRO A 90 -0.51 0.00 26.46
CA PRO A 90 -1.12 1.29 26.16
C PRO A 90 -2.40 1.08 25.34
N ALA A 91 -3.46 1.82 25.70
CA ALA A 91 -4.73 1.76 24.96
C ALA A 91 -4.58 2.24 23.51
N THR A 92 -3.60 3.10 23.24
CA THR A 92 -3.29 3.64 21.90
C THR A 92 -1.89 3.25 21.49
N VAL A 93 -1.75 2.69 20.27
CA VAL A 93 -0.48 2.33 19.66
C VAL A 93 -0.36 3.05 18.31
N LEU A 94 0.78 3.67 18.07
CA LEU A 94 1.16 4.21 16.77
C LEU A 94 2.19 3.29 16.15
N THR A 95 2.03 3.00 14.86
CA THR A 95 2.96 2.25 14.04
C THR A 95 3.32 3.07 12.81
N SER A 96 4.46 2.79 12.21
CA SER A 96 4.82 3.42 10.94
C SER A 96 5.74 2.50 10.16
N TYR A 97 5.62 2.56 8.85
CA TYR A 97 6.61 2.00 7.94
C TYR A 97 6.76 2.88 6.71
N GLY A 98 7.86 2.71 6.01
CA GLY A 98 8.10 3.42 4.76
C GLY A 98 9.35 2.92 4.06
N GLU A 99 9.47 3.31 2.80
CA GLU A 99 10.59 2.91 1.95
C GLU A 99 10.97 4.02 0.96
N ILE A 100 12.28 4.13 0.73
CA ILE A 100 12.86 5.02 -0.26
C ILE A 100 13.62 4.15 -1.24
N ASN A 101 13.31 4.28 -2.52
CA ASN A 101 13.85 3.46 -3.58
C ASN A 101 14.64 4.29 -4.59
N TYR A 102 15.68 3.70 -5.14
CA TYR A 102 16.41 4.16 -6.31
C TYR A 102 16.44 3.05 -7.34
N ASN A 103 15.86 3.29 -8.50
CA ASN A 103 15.75 2.34 -9.61
C ASN A 103 16.53 2.87 -10.81
N ARG A 104 17.50 2.09 -11.30
CA ARG A 104 18.32 2.43 -12.46
C ARG A 104 18.14 1.39 -13.57
N PRO A 105 17.37 1.69 -14.64
CA PRO A 105 17.30 0.86 -15.81
C PRO A 105 18.67 0.63 -16.45
N THR A 106 18.88 -0.54 -17.03
CA THR A 106 20.13 -0.86 -17.75
C THR A 106 20.11 -0.41 -19.21
N LYS A 107 18.91 -0.15 -19.76
CA LYS A 107 18.74 0.34 -21.13
C LYS A 107 19.22 1.79 -21.25
N ALA A 108 20.09 2.04 -22.23
CA ALA A 108 20.56 3.38 -22.53
C ALA A 108 19.39 4.32 -22.89
N GLY A 109 19.44 5.54 -22.41
CA GLY A 109 18.40 6.55 -22.63
C GLY A 109 17.20 6.51 -21.69
N GLN A 110 17.13 5.52 -20.78
CA GLN A 110 16.16 5.52 -19.70
C GLN A 110 16.74 6.20 -18.44
N ASN A 111 15.94 7.02 -17.77
CA ASN A 111 16.36 7.75 -16.59
C ASN A 111 16.30 6.87 -15.33
N ALA A 112 17.27 7.03 -14.46
CA ALA A 112 17.18 6.54 -13.10
C ALA A 112 16.17 7.40 -12.31
N GLN A 113 15.48 6.77 -11.35
CA GLN A 113 14.49 7.42 -10.50
C GLN A 113 14.83 7.18 -9.04
N ALA A 114 14.67 8.21 -8.22
CA ALA A 114 14.67 8.12 -6.77
C ALA A 114 13.29 8.53 -6.27
N ASP A 115 12.75 7.77 -5.31
CA ASP A 115 11.37 7.89 -4.89
C ASP A 115 11.21 7.60 -3.40
N ILE A 116 10.40 8.39 -2.71
CA ILE A 116 9.77 7.94 -1.46
C ILE A 116 8.59 7.07 -1.88
N ARG A 117 8.82 5.76 -1.94
CA ARG A 117 7.84 4.82 -2.49
C ARG A 117 6.54 4.84 -1.73
N ARG A 118 6.64 4.90 -0.39
CA ARG A 118 5.52 5.07 0.53
C ARG A 118 5.97 5.50 1.91
N PHE A 119 5.05 6.15 2.59
CA PHE A 119 5.10 6.42 4.01
C PHE A 119 3.73 6.09 4.59
N VAL A 120 3.68 5.20 5.58
CA VAL A 120 2.44 4.77 6.23
C VAL A 120 2.48 5.08 7.71
N LEU A 121 1.38 5.61 8.21
CA LEU A 121 1.13 5.87 9.62
C LEU A 121 -0.08 5.03 10.08
N GLY A 122 0.20 4.08 10.97
CA GLY A 122 -0.83 3.26 11.61
C GLY A 122 -1.25 3.83 12.96
N TYR A 123 -2.54 3.79 13.23
CA TYR A 123 -3.12 4.14 14.52
C TYR A 123 -4.06 3.04 14.97
N GLN A 124 -3.82 2.53 16.17
CA GLN A 124 -4.70 1.55 16.81
C GLN A 124 -5.14 2.09 18.16
N HIS A 125 -6.41 1.93 18.49
CA HIS A 125 -6.95 2.29 19.79
C HIS A 125 -7.86 1.20 20.33
N ARG A 126 -7.57 0.76 21.55
CA ARG A 126 -8.37 -0.22 22.29
C ARG A 126 -9.40 0.51 23.14
N PHE A 127 -10.68 0.28 22.85
CA PHE A 127 -11.79 0.84 23.63
C PHE A 127 -12.02 0.07 24.94
N ASP A 128 -11.86 -1.26 24.85
CA ASP A 128 -11.98 -2.20 25.97
C ASP A 128 -11.12 -3.46 25.68
N ASP A 129 -11.20 -4.48 26.55
CA ASP A 129 -10.42 -5.72 26.42
C ASP A 129 -10.74 -6.53 25.16
N LYS A 130 -11.83 -6.23 24.48
CA LYS A 130 -12.32 -7.00 23.30
C LYS A 130 -12.38 -6.19 22.04
N THR A 131 -12.45 -4.86 22.14
CA THR A 131 -12.78 -4.01 20.99
C THR A 131 -11.68 -3.01 20.73
N LYS A 132 -11.20 -2.97 19.49
CA LYS A 132 -10.24 -1.98 19.02
C LYS A 132 -10.61 -1.47 17.63
N VAL A 133 -10.15 -0.26 17.32
CA VAL A 133 -10.08 0.27 15.96
C VAL A 133 -8.64 0.15 15.45
N VAL A 134 -8.50 -0.18 14.17
CA VAL A 134 -7.23 -0.21 13.43
C VAL A 134 -7.38 0.66 12.21
N THR A 135 -6.43 1.56 12.01
CA THR A 135 -6.40 2.44 10.84
C THR A 135 -4.98 2.58 10.32
N GLU A 136 -4.83 2.72 9.00
CA GLU A 136 -3.56 3.04 8.35
C GLU A 136 -3.78 4.10 7.27
N LEU A 137 -3.00 5.16 7.33
CA LEU A 137 -2.92 6.22 6.34
C LEU A 137 -1.63 6.06 5.54
N GLU A 138 -1.76 5.89 4.24
CA GLU A 138 -0.63 5.81 3.30
C GLU A 138 -0.48 7.12 2.53
N VAL A 139 0.76 7.51 2.31
CA VAL A 139 1.16 8.53 1.33
C VAL A 139 2.15 7.86 0.38
N GLU A 140 1.75 7.69 -0.88
CA GLU A 140 2.64 7.24 -1.95
C GLU A 140 3.31 8.45 -2.63
N HIS A 141 4.60 8.30 -2.92
CA HIS A 141 5.48 9.35 -3.40
C HIS A 141 5.60 10.54 -2.42
N ALA A 142 6.50 11.48 -2.70
CA ALA A 142 6.76 12.60 -1.79
C ALA A 142 5.71 13.71 -1.92
N VAL A 143 5.03 13.79 -3.05
CA VAL A 143 4.04 14.84 -3.37
C VAL A 143 2.80 14.21 -3.95
N ALA A 144 1.66 14.46 -3.32
CA ALA A 144 0.35 14.05 -3.81
C ALA A 144 -0.46 15.30 -4.20
N SER A 145 -0.69 15.49 -5.48
CA SER A 145 -1.52 16.57 -6.03
C SER A 145 -2.18 16.14 -7.34
N ALA A 146 -3.05 16.97 -7.89
CA ALA A 146 -3.73 16.66 -9.16
C ALA A 146 -2.78 16.54 -10.37
N SER A 147 -1.56 17.05 -10.27
CA SER A 147 -0.54 17.03 -11.33
C SER A 147 0.64 16.10 -11.05
N ASP A 148 0.71 15.53 -9.84
CA ASP A 148 1.79 14.64 -9.42
C ASP A 148 1.30 13.19 -9.34
N ALA A 149 2.23 12.24 -9.37
CA ALA A 149 1.91 10.82 -9.34
C ALA A 149 1.55 10.30 -7.93
N GLY A 150 1.73 11.11 -6.89
CA GLY A 150 1.49 10.71 -5.50
C GLY A 150 0.02 10.53 -5.17
N GLU A 151 -0.24 9.64 -4.21
CA GLU A 151 -1.55 9.32 -3.69
C GLU A 151 -1.58 9.44 -2.16
N VAL A 152 -2.72 9.82 -1.60
CA VAL A 152 -3.02 9.72 -0.16
C VAL A 152 -4.23 8.82 -0.02
N ALA A 153 -4.08 7.70 0.66
CA ALA A 153 -5.12 6.70 0.80
C ALA A 153 -5.26 6.18 2.24
N ILE A 154 -6.44 5.69 2.58
CA ILE A 154 -6.64 4.86 3.77
C ILE A 154 -6.43 3.40 3.34
N GLU A 155 -5.38 2.75 3.86
CA GLU A 155 -5.14 1.34 3.59
C GLU A 155 -6.02 0.44 4.43
N GLN A 156 -6.22 0.78 5.68
CA GLN A 156 -7.08 0.04 6.61
C GLN A 156 -7.90 1.01 7.47
N ALA A 157 -9.16 0.66 7.73
CA ALA A 157 -10.02 1.33 8.69
C ALA A 157 -11.13 0.36 9.13
N PHE A 158 -10.89 -0.39 10.19
CA PHE A 158 -11.86 -1.38 10.67
C PHE A 158 -11.93 -1.42 12.20
N ILE A 159 -13.06 -1.89 12.70
CA ILE A 159 -13.24 -2.28 14.10
C ILE A 159 -13.03 -3.79 14.18
N GLU A 160 -12.22 -4.23 15.13
CA GLU A 160 -12.07 -5.63 15.51
C GLU A 160 -12.69 -5.86 16.89
N HIS A 161 -13.58 -6.85 16.98
CA HIS A 161 -14.20 -7.27 18.22
C HIS A 161 -13.94 -8.75 18.50
N GLN A 162 -13.31 -9.04 19.64
CA GLN A 162 -13.02 -10.39 20.09
C GLN A 162 -14.28 -11.04 20.64
N ILE A 163 -14.84 -12.02 19.92
CA ILE A 163 -16.05 -12.77 20.33
C ILE A 163 -15.69 -13.74 21.46
N ASN A 164 -14.57 -14.45 21.30
CA ASN A 164 -14.00 -15.37 22.29
C ASN A 164 -12.48 -15.48 22.06
N PRO A 165 -11.70 -16.17 22.90
CA PRO A 165 -10.23 -16.22 22.75
C PRO A 165 -9.71 -16.67 21.39
N SER A 166 -10.50 -17.45 20.64
CA SER A 166 -10.10 -17.98 19.33
C SER A 166 -10.77 -17.30 18.14
N LEU A 167 -11.76 -16.41 18.35
CA LEU A 167 -12.57 -15.88 17.26
C LEU A 167 -12.77 -14.36 17.39
N ALA A 168 -12.43 -13.62 16.36
CA ALA A 168 -12.67 -12.19 16.23
C ALA A 168 -13.52 -11.87 15.01
N LEU A 169 -14.30 -10.79 15.10
CA LEU A 169 -15.05 -10.17 14.02
C LEU A 169 -14.38 -8.86 13.65
N ARG A 170 -14.15 -8.64 12.35
CA ARG A 170 -13.70 -7.37 11.78
C ARG A 170 -14.79 -6.80 10.89
N ALA A 171 -14.99 -5.50 10.96
CA ALA A 171 -15.93 -4.77 10.09
C ALA A 171 -15.33 -3.44 9.67
N GLY A 172 -15.28 -3.18 8.36
CA GLY A 172 -14.69 -1.99 7.78
C GLY A 172 -13.84 -2.28 6.55
N LEU A 173 -12.83 -1.47 6.29
CA LEU A 173 -11.84 -1.62 5.23
C LEU A 173 -10.63 -2.38 5.78
N PHE A 174 -10.32 -3.54 5.22
CA PHE A 174 -9.20 -4.40 5.65
C PHE A 174 -8.48 -5.02 4.46
N LEU A 175 -7.21 -5.39 4.69
CA LEU A 175 -6.39 -6.09 3.69
C LEU A 175 -6.94 -7.50 3.45
N MET A 176 -6.99 -7.90 2.19
CA MET A 176 -7.43 -9.23 1.80
C MET A 176 -6.36 -10.27 2.15
N PRO A 177 -6.73 -11.40 2.80
CA PRO A 177 -5.77 -12.43 3.22
C PRO A 177 -5.37 -13.32 2.04
N VAL A 178 -4.66 -12.77 1.07
CA VAL A 178 -4.25 -13.43 -0.18
C VAL A 178 -2.74 -13.37 -0.35
N GLY A 179 -2.11 -14.50 -0.65
CA GLY A 179 -0.66 -14.57 -0.79
C GLY A 179 0.09 -14.46 0.53
N LEU A 180 1.39 -14.13 0.45
CA LEU A 180 2.27 -13.96 1.60
C LEU A 180 2.46 -12.50 2.03
N LEU A 181 2.34 -11.57 1.06
CA LEU A 181 2.71 -10.17 1.29
C LEU A 181 1.51 -9.25 1.51
N ASN A 182 0.30 -9.59 1.08
CA ASN A 182 -0.78 -8.60 1.11
C ASN A 182 -1.13 -8.11 2.52
N GLU A 183 -1.15 -9.00 3.52
CA GLU A 183 -1.35 -8.63 4.95
C GLU A 183 -0.02 -8.31 5.68
N ASN A 184 1.14 -8.46 5.03
CA ASN A 184 2.46 -8.32 5.66
C ASN A 184 3.45 -7.75 4.64
N HIS A 185 3.21 -6.51 4.25
CA HIS A 185 3.86 -5.89 3.09
C HIS A 185 4.84 -4.76 3.46
N GLU A 186 5.14 -4.61 4.74
CA GLU A 186 6.16 -3.68 5.20
C GLU A 186 7.53 -4.02 4.59
N PRO A 187 8.39 -3.05 4.35
CA PRO A 187 9.67 -3.28 3.66
C PRO A 187 10.61 -4.22 4.41
N THR A 188 10.44 -4.40 5.71
CA THR A 188 11.20 -5.36 6.53
C THR A 188 10.73 -6.81 6.38
N ALA A 189 9.55 -7.04 5.78
CA ALA A 189 8.92 -8.36 5.66
C ALA A 189 9.28 -9.13 4.38
N PHE A 190 9.81 -8.45 3.36
CA PHE A 190 10.16 -9.04 2.06
C PHE A 190 11.58 -8.71 1.63
N TYR A 191 12.16 -9.56 0.77
CA TYR A 191 13.49 -9.38 0.19
C TYR A 191 13.43 -8.61 -1.11
N GLY A 192 14.52 -7.81 -1.36
CA GLY A 192 14.64 -6.95 -2.52
C GLY A 192 13.93 -5.61 -2.35
N VAL A 193 14.28 -4.67 -3.23
CA VAL A 193 13.78 -3.30 -3.21
C VAL A 193 12.30 -3.29 -3.61
N GLU A 194 11.96 -4.04 -4.65
CA GLU A 194 10.58 -4.17 -5.12
C GLU A 194 9.95 -5.48 -4.65
N ARG A 195 8.65 -5.43 -4.33
CA ARG A 195 7.83 -6.64 -4.12
C ARG A 195 7.88 -7.52 -5.36
N ASN A 196 7.57 -8.81 -5.21
CA ASN A 196 7.52 -9.72 -6.36
C ASN A 196 6.33 -9.40 -7.28
N PHE A 197 6.49 -9.68 -8.57
CA PHE A 197 5.46 -9.38 -9.59
C PHE A 197 4.22 -10.25 -9.48
N VAL A 198 4.32 -11.43 -8.89
CA VAL A 198 3.17 -12.30 -8.66
C VAL A 198 2.18 -11.66 -7.69
N GLU A 199 2.71 -11.03 -6.62
CA GLU A 199 1.91 -10.35 -5.59
C GLU A 199 1.78 -8.83 -5.83
N THR A 200 1.96 -8.37 -7.09
CA THR A 200 1.66 -6.99 -7.50
C THR A 200 0.92 -6.93 -8.83
N ALA A 201 1.21 -7.84 -9.78
CA ALA A 201 0.57 -7.86 -11.08
C ALA A 201 -0.60 -8.85 -11.18
N ILE A 202 -0.57 -9.98 -10.45
CA ILE A 202 -1.62 -11.00 -10.46
C ILE A 202 -2.54 -10.84 -9.26
N ILE A 203 -2.00 -10.75 -8.04
CA ILE A 203 -2.68 -10.25 -6.85
C ILE A 203 -2.48 -8.73 -6.84
N PRO A 204 -3.53 -7.91 -6.72
CA PRO A 204 -3.34 -6.46 -6.60
C PRO A 204 -2.44 -6.11 -5.42
N SER A 205 -1.55 -5.13 -5.59
CA SER A 205 -0.68 -4.67 -4.51
C SER A 205 -1.50 -4.00 -3.41
N THR A 206 -1.24 -4.34 -2.16
CA THR A 206 -1.94 -3.77 -0.99
C THR A 206 -3.47 -3.85 -1.15
N TRP A 207 -3.94 -4.99 -1.65
CA TRP A 207 -5.35 -5.19 -1.95
C TRP A 207 -6.20 -5.17 -0.68
N ARG A 208 -7.13 -4.24 -0.64
CA ARG A 208 -8.06 -3.98 0.47
C ARG A 208 -9.48 -3.90 -0.03
N GLU A 209 -10.43 -4.39 0.75
CA GLU A 209 -11.86 -4.33 0.45
C GLU A 209 -12.67 -4.01 1.72
N GLY A 210 -13.80 -3.36 1.53
CA GLY A 210 -14.73 -3.11 2.61
C GLY A 210 -15.67 -4.26 2.84
N GLY A 211 -15.88 -4.62 4.11
CA GLY A 211 -16.76 -5.74 4.41
C GLY A 211 -16.77 -6.19 5.86
N ILE A 212 -17.10 -7.47 6.03
CA ILE A 212 -17.13 -8.16 7.32
C ILE A 212 -16.30 -9.45 7.20
N GLN A 213 -15.38 -9.64 8.16
CA GLN A 213 -14.46 -10.77 8.23
C GLN A 213 -14.54 -11.44 9.58
N LEU A 214 -14.60 -12.76 9.61
CA LEU A 214 -14.33 -13.58 10.79
C LEU A 214 -12.88 -14.08 10.72
N VAL A 215 -12.17 -13.97 11.84
CA VAL A 215 -10.79 -14.45 12.01
C VAL A 215 -10.78 -15.44 13.14
N GLY A 216 -10.46 -16.70 12.83
CA GLY A 216 -10.30 -17.78 13.80
C GLY A 216 -8.83 -18.14 13.97
N SER A 217 -8.31 -18.13 15.21
CA SER A 217 -6.95 -18.57 15.55
C SER A 217 -7.02 -19.72 16.54
N PHE A 218 -6.34 -20.83 16.22
CA PHE A 218 -6.44 -22.08 16.96
C PHE A 218 -5.06 -22.50 17.49
N ASP A 219 -5.05 -23.20 18.63
CA ASP A 219 -3.82 -23.62 19.34
C ASP A 219 -2.93 -24.57 18.53
N ASN A 220 -3.48 -25.26 17.53
CA ASN A 220 -2.71 -26.11 16.61
C ASN A 220 -1.95 -25.33 15.51
N GLY A 221 -1.93 -24.00 15.60
CA GLY A 221 -1.28 -23.10 14.64
C GLY A 221 -2.10 -22.81 13.39
N LEU A 222 -3.37 -23.23 13.33
CA LEU A 222 -4.27 -22.91 12.23
C LEU A 222 -4.91 -21.54 12.44
N THR A 223 -4.86 -20.70 11.42
CA THR A 223 -5.63 -19.45 11.31
C THR A 223 -6.58 -19.57 10.12
N LEU A 224 -7.86 -19.33 10.36
CA LEU A 224 -8.89 -19.26 9.32
C LEU A 224 -9.43 -17.84 9.22
N GLN A 225 -9.59 -17.35 8.02
CA GLN A 225 -10.20 -16.05 7.75
C GLN A 225 -11.27 -16.23 6.68
N GLY A 226 -12.40 -15.52 6.80
CA GLY A 226 -13.44 -15.59 5.78
C GLY A 226 -14.53 -14.58 6.01
N GLY A 227 -15.20 -14.21 4.94
CA GLY A 227 -16.23 -13.19 5.02
C GLY A 227 -16.83 -12.75 3.70
N LEU A 228 -17.48 -11.60 3.78
CA LEU A 228 -18.14 -10.90 2.68
C LEU A 228 -17.49 -9.53 2.51
N THR A 229 -17.20 -9.16 1.24
CA THR A 229 -16.63 -7.84 0.93
C THR A 229 -17.32 -7.22 -0.29
N THR A 230 -17.02 -5.94 -0.54
CA THR A 230 -17.18 -5.34 -1.88
C THR A 230 -16.44 -6.19 -2.91
N SER A 231 -16.90 -6.14 -4.15
CA SER A 231 -16.26 -6.86 -5.25
C SER A 231 -15.56 -5.88 -6.20
N PHE A 232 -14.82 -6.41 -7.15
CA PHE A 232 -14.27 -5.64 -8.27
C PHE A 232 -15.38 -4.98 -9.10
N ASP A 233 -15.02 -3.96 -9.89
CA ASP A 233 -15.92 -3.32 -10.85
C ASP A 233 -15.33 -3.36 -12.27
N LEU A 234 -15.78 -4.31 -13.09
CA LEU A 234 -15.37 -4.45 -14.49
C LEU A 234 -15.73 -3.23 -15.36
N ASN A 235 -16.63 -2.35 -14.89
CA ASN A 235 -16.93 -1.11 -15.62
C ASN A 235 -15.80 -0.06 -15.51
N LYS A 236 -14.84 -0.25 -14.58
CA LYS A 236 -13.60 0.54 -14.51
C LYS A 236 -12.56 0.12 -15.57
N TRP A 237 -12.78 -1.00 -16.27
CA TRP A 237 -11.83 -1.46 -17.29
C TRP A 237 -11.69 -0.44 -18.42
N ASP A 238 -10.49 0.11 -18.57
CA ASP A 238 -10.17 0.99 -19.69
C ASP A 238 -9.42 0.21 -20.78
N ALA A 239 -10.12 -0.08 -21.86
CA ALA A 239 -9.58 -0.82 -22.99
C ALA A 239 -8.50 -0.03 -23.79
N LYS A 240 -8.38 1.30 -23.56
CA LYS A 240 -7.39 2.18 -24.19
C LYS A 240 -6.14 2.34 -23.34
N SER A 241 -6.23 2.04 -22.04
CA SER A 241 -5.08 2.06 -21.11
C SER A 241 -4.32 0.73 -21.13
N ALA A 242 -3.02 0.79 -20.83
CA ALA A 242 -2.20 -0.39 -20.60
C ALA A 242 -2.36 -0.99 -19.18
N ASP A 243 -3.13 -0.37 -18.30
CA ASP A 243 -3.18 -0.74 -16.87
C ASP A 243 -3.76 -2.15 -16.67
N GLY A 244 -4.79 -2.52 -17.43
CA GLY A 244 -5.30 -3.88 -17.44
C GLY A 244 -4.29 -4.94 -17.88
N ARG A 245 -3.29 -4.57 -18.69
CA ARG A 245 -2.17 -5.48 -19.06
C ARG A 245 -1.15 -5.57 -17.93
N LYS A 246 -0.94 -4.50 -17.19
CA LYS A 246 0.01 -4.49 -16.05
C LYS A 246 -0.53 -5.32 -14.89
N SER A 247 -1.79 -5.08 -14.51
CA SER A 247 -2.49 -5.80 -13.45
C SER A 247 -3.99 -5.86 -13.74
N PRO A 248 -4.53 -7.01 -14.18
CA PRO A 248 -5.94 -7.13 -14.55
C PRO A 248 -6.90 -6.79 -13.41
N LEU A 249 -6.59 -7.23 -12.21
CA LEU A 249 -7.41 -6.93 -11.03
C LEU A 249 -7.11 -5.57 -10.42
N GLY A 250 -5.83 -5.14 -10.43
CA GLY A 250 -5.44 -3.83 -9.95
C GLY A 250 -6.08 -2.67 -10.72
N SER A 251 -6.39 -2.84 -12.01
CA SER A 251 -7.06 -1.81 -12.81
C SER A 251 -8.55 -1.65 -12.51
N ILE A 252 -9.17 -2.58 -11.79
CA ILE A 252 -10.63 -2.63 -11.54
C ILE A 252 -11.01 -2.77 -10.06
N HIS A 253 -10.04 -2.68 -9.13
CA HIS A 253 -10.33 -2.68 -7.70
C HIS A 253 -11.02 -1.38 -7.27
N GLN A 254 -11.68 -1.39 -6.11
CA GLN A 254 -12.52 -0.28 -5.68
C GLN A 254 -12.05 0.38 -4.37
N GLU A 255 -11.40 -0.35 -3.46
CA GLU A 255 -10.74 0.15 -2.23
C GLU A 255 -11.62 1.02 -1.32
N MET A 256 -12.93 0.80 -1.34
CA MET A 256 -13.92 1.64 -0.63
C MET A 256 -13.96 3.12 -1.07
N ALA A 257 -13.33 3.47 -2.20
CA ALA A 257 -13.41 4.82 -2.77
C ALA A 257 -14.75 5.01 -3.50
N LEU A 258 -15.83 5.24 -2.75
CA LEU A 258 -17.23 5.23 -3.24
C LEU A 258 -17.56 3.93 -3.99
N ALA A 259 -17.07 2.82 -3.45
CA ALA A 259 -17.22 1.50 -4.07
C ALA A 259 -18.68 1.15 -4.34
N LYS A 260 -18.96 0.70 -5.56
CA LYS A 260 -20.26 0.12 -5.88
C LYS A 260 -20.37 -1.22 -5.15
N ALA A 261 -21.46 -1.42 -4.43
CA ALA A 261 -21.70 -2.58 -3.58
C ALA A 261 -22.95 -3.38 -3.96
N HIS A 262 -23.40 -3.27 -5.22
CA HIS A 262 -24.46 -4.14 -5.73
C HIS A 262 -23.99 -5.59 -5.78
N ASP A 263 -22.80 -5.80 -6.31
CA ASP A 263 -22.15 -7.11 -6.34
C ASP A 263 -21.19 -7.22 -5.15
N VAL A 264 -21.34 -8.30 -4.39
CA VAL A 264 -20.48 -8.64 -3.27
C VAL A 264 -19.66 -9.90 -3.58
N ALA A 265 -18.56 -10.08 -2.87
CA ALA A 265 -17.70 -11.23 -2.98
C ALA A 265 -17.63 -12.00 -1.67
N LEU A 266 -17.42 -13.31 -1.80
CA LEU A 266 -17.04 -14.21 -0.72
C LEU A 266 -15.54 -14.45 -0.80
N PHE A 267 -14.89 -14.52 0.35
CA PHE A 267 -13.50 -14.95 0.44
C PHE A 267 -13.27 -15.88 1.62
N GLY A 268 -12.21 -16.66 1.52
CA GLY A 268 -11.72 -17.51 2.59
C GLY A 268 -10.22 -17.75 2.46
N ALA A 269 -9.53 -17.82 3.60
CA ALA A 269 -8.11 -18.14 3.68
C ALA A 269 -7.84 -19.08 4.85
N ALA A 270 -6.84 -19.93 4.69
CA ALA A 270 -6.35 -20.82 5.73
C ALA A 270 -4.81 -20.74 5.76
N ASN A 271 -4.26 -20.49 6.94
CA ASN A 271 -2.82 -20.46 7.21
C ASN A 271 -2.49 -21.39 8.36
N TRP A 272 -1.53 -22.27 8.18
CA TRP A 272 -1.10 -23.21 9.21
C TRP A 272 0.37 -23.04 9.57
N ARG A 273 0.64 -22.86 10.87
CA ARG A 273 1.96 -22.67 11.47
C ARG A 273 2.24 -23.69 12.59
N GLY A 274 1.73 -24.91 12.47
CA GLY A 274 1.89 -25.96 13.49
C GLY A 274 3.30 -26.53 13.61
N ILE A 275 4.20 -26.24 12.67
CA ILE A 275 5.63 -26.57 12.73
C ILE A 275 6.43 -25.27 12.83
N PRO A 276 7.36 -25.13 13.80
CA PRO A 276 8.18 -23.93 13.95
C PRO A 276 8.90 -23.57 12.65
N GLY A 277 8.74 -22.32 12.22
CA GLY A 277 9.34 -21.79 11.00
C GLY A 277 8.66 -22.19 9.70
N LEU A 278 7.60 -23.02 9.73
CA LEU A 278 6.84 -23.39 8.53
C LEU A 278 5.46 -22.72 8.53
N LEU A 279 5.15 -22.04 7.45
CA LEU A 279 3.82 -21.55 7.07
C LEU A 279 3.39 -22.28 5.80
N LEU A 280 2.22 -22.89 5.83
CA LEU A 280 1.50 -23.40 4.67
C LEU A 280 0.14 -22.70 4.61
N GLY A 281 -0.26 -22.21 3.45
CA GLY A 281 -1.53 -21.52 3.34
C GLY A 281 -2.08 -21.46 1.93
N GLY A 282 -3.25 -20.89 1.83
CA GLY A 282 -3.93 -20.62 0.59
C GLY A 282 -5.22 -19.84 0.82
N SER A 283 -5.69 -19.21 -0.24
CA SER A 283 -6.90 -18.40 -0.20
C SER A 283 -7.74 -18.54 -1.46
N VAL A 284 -8.99 -18.12 -1.36
CA VAL A 284 -9.91 -17.98 -2.49
C VAL A 284 -10.76 -16.73 -2.30
N PHE A 285 -10.95 -15.99 -3.38
CA PHE A 285 -11.88 -14.89 -3.51
C PHE A 285 -12.80 -15.15 -4.70
N SER A 286 -14.11 -14.93 -4.58
CA SER A 286 -15.05 -15.07 -5.69
C SER A 286 -16.25 -14.16 -5.53
N GLY A 287 -16.49 -13.30 -6.53
CA GLY A 287 -17.63 -12.38 -6.57
C GLY A 287 -18.07 -12.02 -7.97
N GLN A 288 -19.32 -11.60 -8.13
CA GLN A 288 -19.78 -10.91 -9.33
C GLN A 288 -19.09 -9.54 -9.38
N ALA A 289 -18.85 -9.00 -10.59
CA ALA A 289 -18.05 -7.79 -10.76
C ALA A 289 -18.58 -6.83 -11.82
N THR A 290 -19.85 -6.97 -12.25
CA THR A 290 -20.48 -6.08 -13.22
C THR A 290 -21.32 -4.99 -12.59
N GLN A 291 -21.52 -5.05 -11.28
CA GLN A 291 -22.27 -4.07 -10.48
C GLN A 291 -23.67 -3.76 -11.08
N ALA A 292 -24.33 -4.80 -11.59
CA ALA A 292 -25.62 -4.75 -12.31
C ALA A 292 -25.66 -3.79 -13.53
N GLN A 293 -24.50 -3.37 -14.05
CA GLN A 293 -24.44 -2.43 -15.17
C GLN A 293 -24.27 -3.12 -16.54
N ALA A 294 -23.95 -4.41 -16.56
CA ALA A 294 -23.84 -5.19 -17.80
C ALA A 294 -25.02 -6.14 -17.96
N VAL A 295 -25.43 -6.35 -19.22
CA VAL A 295 -26.50 -7.33 -19.56
C VAL A 295 -26.05 -8.74 -19.15
N THR A 296 -24.77 -9.06 -19.25
CA THR A 296 -24.22 -10.37 -18.89
C THR A 296 -23.41 -10.24 -17.61
N GLN A 297 -23.84 -10.95 -16.58
CA GLN A 297 -23.11 -11.03 -15.31
C GLN A 297 -21.75 -11.73 -15.50
N SER A 298 -20.72 -11.21 -14.84
CA SER A 298 -19.38 -11.75 -14.88
C SER A 298 -18.83 -11.93 -13.47
N ARG A 299 -18.24 -13.09 -13.23
CA ARG A 299 -17.64 -13.47 -11.95
C ARG A 299 -16.13 -13.45 -12.07
N ILE A 300 -15.50 -12.85 -11.08
CA ILE A 300 -14.06 -12.93 -10.86
C ILE A 300 -13.80 -13.97 -9.79
N THR A 301 -12.82 -14.85 -10.03
CA THR A 301 -12.31 -15.80 -9.04
C THR A 301 -10.80 -15.72 -9.04
N LEU A 302 -10.21 -15.50 -7.88
CA LEU A 302 -8.78 -15.56 -7.62
C LEU A 302 -8.54 -16.57 -6.51
N TRP A 303 -7.51 -17.38 -6.64
CA TRP A 303 -7.06 -18.26 -5.57
C TRP A 303 -5.54 -18.36 -5.57
N ASP A 304 -4.98 -18.66 -4.42
CA ASP A 304 -3.56 -18.90 -4.25
C ASP A 304 -3.26 -20.09 -3.34
N LEU A 305 -2.04 -20.61 -3.50
CA LEU A 305 -1.38 -21.51 -2.57
C LEU A 305 -0.01 -20.92 -2.27
N HIS A 306 0.36 -20.88 -1.00
CA HIS A 306 1.63 -20.30 -0.58
C HIS A 306 2.28 -21.10 0.56
N ALA A 307 3.61 -20.98 0.61
CA ALA A 307 4.40 -21.54 1.68
C ALA A 307 5.60 -20.65 1.99
N ARG A 308 5.99 -20.59 3.27
CA ARG A 308 7.27 -20.03 3.73
C ARG A 308 7.88 -20.98 4.74
N TRP A 309 9.17 -21.24 4.61
CA TRP A 309 9.90 -22.12 5.51
C TRP A 309 11.25 -21.53 5.88
N THR A 310 11.50 -21.39 7.19
CA THR A 310 12.70 -20.75 7.74
C THR A 310 13.54 -21.72 8.57
N PRO A 311 14.14 -22.77 7.96
CA PRO A 311 14.98 -23.73 8.67
C PRO A 311 16.37 -23.14 8.96
N GLY A 312 16.67 -22.89 10.23
CA GLY A 312 17.96 -22.39 10.67
C GLY A 312 18.32 -21.02 10.08
N ARG A 313 19.28 -20.97 9.13
CA ARG A 313 19.72 -19.74 8.47
C ARG A 313 19.04 -19.48 7.12
N TRP A 314 18.23 -20.40 6.64
CA TRP A 314 17.53 -20.28 5.36
C TRP A 314 16.14 -19.69 5.52
N ASP A 315 15.67 -19.00 4.48
CA ASP A 315 14.31 -18.52 4.36
C ASP A 315 13.84 -18.78 2.93
N PHE A 316 12.92 -19.73 2.78
CA PHE A 316 12.33 -20.10 1.50
C PHE A 316 10.89 -19.62 1.44
N ALA A 317 10.47 -19.06 0.31
CA ALA A 317 9.10 -18.64 0.07
C ALA A 317 8.64 -19.01 -1.34
N THR A 318 7.37 -19.34 -1.48
CA THR A 318 6.74 -19.63 -2.77
C THR A 318 5.27 -19.28 -2.74
N VAL A 319 4.77 -18.76 -3.85
CA VAL A 319 3.34 -18.52 -4.10
C VAL A 319 3.01 -18.97 -5.51
N TYR A 320 1.88 -19.66 -5.66
CA TYR A 320 1.21 -19.85 -6.93
C TYR A 320 -0.19 -19.26 -6.84
N THR A 321 -0.56 -18.42 -7.80
CA THR A 321 -1.88 -17.80 -7.86
C THR A 321 -2.45 -17.85 -9.25
N ARG A 322 -3.78 -17.95 -9.35
CA ARG A 322 -4.51 -17.93 -10.61
C ARG A 322 -5.82 -17.18 -10.47
N GLY A 323 -6.02 -16.25 -11.41
CA GLY A 323 -7.27 -15.52 -11.56
C GLY A 323 -8.02 -15.92 -12.84
N SER A 324 -9.34 -15.78 -12.80
CA SER A 324 -10.22 -15.97 -13.95
C SER A 324 -11.39 -15.01 -13.91
N ILE A 325 -11.84 -14.59 -15.10
CA ILE A 325 -12.99 -13.73 -15.31
C ILE A 325 -13.95 -14.47 -16.25
N SER A 326 -15.18 -14.69 -15.82
CA SER A 326 -16.16 -15.40 -16.62
C SER A 326 -16.83 -14.45 -17.65
N ASN A 327 -17.46 -15.03 -18.69
CA ASN A 327 -18.27 -14.30 -19.69
C ASN A 327 -17.55 -13.15 -20.41
N THR A 328 -16.21 -13.21 -20.49
CA THR A 328 -15.39 -12.14 -21.09
C THR A 328 -15.62 -11.98 -22.59
N ALA A 329 -16.19 -12.98 -23.31
CA ALA A 329 -16.60 -12.81 -24.71
C ALA A 329 -17.63 -11.68 -24.86
N ALA A 330 -18.71 -11.73 -24.07
CA ALA A 330 -19.76 -10.71 -24.10
C ALA A 330 -19.24 -9.31 -23.69
N LEU A 331 -18.37 -9.26 -22.68
CA LEU A 331 -17.76 -8.00 -22.22
C LEU A 331 -16.80 -7.40 -23.25
N ASN A 332 -16.07 -8.23 -23.97
CA ASN A 332 -15.09 -7.80 -24.96
C ASN A 332 -15.71 -7.45 -26.33
N THR A 333 -16.89 -7.94 -26.66
CA THR A 333 -17.53 -7.63 -27.96
C THR A 333 -17.55 -6.14 -28.29
N PRO A 334 -17.96 -5.23 -27.38
CA PRO A 334 -17.94 -3.80 -27.64
C PRO A 334 -16.54 -3.18 -27.57
N LEU A 335 -15.54 -3.92 -27.09
CA LEU A 335 -14.16 -3.46 -26.91
C LEU A 335 -13.23 -3.90 -28.06
N VAL A 336 -13.72 -4.69 -29.00
CA VAL A 336 -12.91 -5.15 -30.15
C VAL A 336 -12.32 -3.96 -30.90
N GLY A 337 -11.04 -4.07 -31.25
CA GLY A 337 -10.27 -3.00 -31.90
C GLY A 337 -9.53 -2.06 -30.94
N ASN A 338 -9.75 -2.17 -29.65
CA ASN A 338 -8.92 -1.48 -28.65
C ASN A 338 -7.69 -2.32 -28.26
N ASP A 339 -6.72 -1.63 -27.67
CA ASP A 339 -5.42 -2.22 -27.35
C ASP A 339 -5.46 -3.26 -26.22
N THR A 340 -6.39 -3.12 -25.26
CA THR A 340 -6.41 -3.93 -24.04
C THR A 340 -7.79 -4.52 -23.78
N LEU A 341 -7.96 -5.81 -24.14
CA LEU A 341 -9.18 -6.55 -23.87
C LEU A 341 -9.11 -7.25 -22.50
N ILE A 342 -10.29 -7.58 -21.93
CA ILE A 342 -10.42 -8.26 -20.65
C ILE A 342 -9.98 -9.72 -20.80
N PRO A 343 -8.94 -10.19 -20.07
CA PRO A 343 -8.47 -11.56 -20.14
C PRO A 343 -9.46 -12.53 -19.47
N LYS A 344 -9.56 -13.75 -20.02
CA LYS A 344 -10.33 -14.84 -19.40
C LYS A 344 -9.56 -15.43 -18.20
N SER A 345 -8.24 -15.47 -18.25
CA SER A 345 -7.41 -16.01 -17.17
C SER A 345 -6.03 -15.40 -17.15
N PHE A 346 -5.46 -15.38 -15.95
CA PHE A 346 -4.10 -14.91 -15.65
C PHE A 346 -3.52 -15.74 -14.50
N ASP A 347 -2.20 -15.88 -14.41
CA ASP A 347 -1.55 -16.66 -13.36
C ASP A 347 -0.13 -16.15 -13.06
N GLY A 348 0.38 -16.52 -11.89
CA GLY A 348 1.74 -16.25 -11.48
C GLY A 348 2.28 -17.29 -10.51
N PHE A 349 3.59 -17.42 -10.49
CA PHE A 349 4.32 -18.31 -9.59
C PHE A 349 5.69 -17.75 -9.30
N TYR A 350 6.12 -17.79 -8.03
CA TYR A 350 7.52 -17.55 -7.71
C TYR A 350 8.06 -18.54 -6.68
N VAL A 351 9.37 -18.67 -6.70
CA VAL A 351 10.17 -19.27 -5.62
C VAL A 351 11.27 -18.31 -5.25
N GLN A 352 11.55 -18.21 -3.97
CA GLN A 352 12.57 -17.35 -3.39
C GLN A 352 13.34 -18.12 -2.33
N GLY A 353 14.65 -17.90 -2.29
CA GLY A 353 15.51 -18.39 -1.22
C GLY A 353 16.43 -17.28 -0.75
N ALA A 354 16.53 -17.13 0.55
CA ALA A 354 17.48 -16.23 1.21
C ALA A 354 18.31 -17.02 2.25
N TYR A 355 19.50 -16.53 2.52
CA TYR A 355 20.40 -17.15 3.48
C TYR A 355 20.99 -16.10 4.41
N ARG A 356 20.89 -16.27 5.72
CA ARG A 356 21.55 -15.41 6.70
C ARG A 356 23.05 -15.71 6.70
N LEU A 357 23.76 -15.04 5.80
CA LEU A 357 25.19 -15.24 5.58
C LEU A 357 26.00 -14.82 6.79
N TRP A 358 25.64 -13.68 7.37
CA TRP A 358 26.32 -13.11 8.53
C TRP A 358 25.31 -12.43 9.44
N SER A 359 25.53 -12.50 10.75
CA SER A 359 24.78 -11.74 11.75
C SER A 359 25.67 -11.47 12.96
N SER A 360 25.54 -10.28 13.55
CA SER A 360 26.23 -9.85 14.76
C SER A 360 25.32 -8.88 15.50
N GLU A 361 24.90 -9.22 16.71
CA GLU A 361 23.93 -8.45 17.48
C GLU A 361 22.68 -8.12 16.65
N ASP A 362 22.47 -6.84 16.35
CA ASP A 362 21.31 -6.36 15.58
C ASP A 362 21.52 -6.44 14.06
N TYR A 363 22.76 -6.58 13.59
CA TYR A 363 23.10 -6.57 12.16
C TYR A 363 22.95 -7.94 11.53
N ALA A 364 22.44 -7.97 10.30
CA ALA A 364 22.43 -9.19 9.49
C ALA A 364 22.55 -8.91 8.00
N LEU A 365 23.28 -9.76 7.28
CA LEU A 365 23.37 -9.75 5.82
C LEU A 365 22.69 -11.00 5.26
N LEU A 366 21.70 -10.78 4.40
CA LEU A 366 20.84 -11.81 3.84
C LEU A 366 20.83 -11.73 2.30
N PRO A 367 21.82 -12.35 1.61
CA PRO A 367 21.71 -12.55 0.18
C PRO A 367 20.49 -13.41 -0.17
N PHE A 368 19.87 -13.10 -1.30
CA PHE A 368 18.69 -13.83 -1.79
C PHE A 368 18.69 -13.98 -3.31
N VAL A 369 17.92 -14.93 -3.77
CA VAL A 369 17.55 -15.09 -5.18
C VAL A 369 16.06 -15.39 -5.25
N ARG A 370 15.37 -14.75 -6.21
CA ARG A 370 13.97 -14.99 -6.55
C ARG A 370 13.85 -15.26 -8.03
N TRP A 371 13.18 -16.32 -8.39
CA TRP A 371 12.72 -16.60 -9.72
C TRP A 371 11.20 -16.54 -9.75
N GLU A 372 10.67 -15.82 -10.70
CA GLU A 372 9.24 -15.65 -10.85
C GLU A 372 8.81 -15.70 -12.31
N ARG A 373 7.60 -16.18 -12.54
CA ARG A 373 6.90 -16.12 -13.82
C ARG A 373 5.49 -15.64 -13.61
N PHE A 374 4.99 -14.81 -14.49
CA PHE A 374 3.61 -14.34 -14.45
C PHE A 374 3.10 -14.04 -15.85
N ASN A 375 1.77 -14.12 -16.01
CA ASN A 375 1.09 -13.82 -17.25
C ASN A 375 -0.27 -13.18 -16.92
N THR A 376 -0.40 -11.90 -17.22
CA THR A 376 -1.58 -11.09 -16.93
C THR A 376 -2.72 -11.30 -17.92
N ALA A 377 -2.48 -11.96 -19.05
CA ALA A 377 -3.49 -12.30 -20.05
C ALA A 377 -3.17 -13.66 -20.70
N LYS A 378 -3.26 -14.74 -19.91
CA LYS A 378 -2.91 -16.10 -20.30
C LYS A 378 -3.85 -16.68 -21.35
N SER A 379 -5.12 -16.25 -21.33
CA SER A 379 -6.09 -16.63 -22.34
C SER A 379 -7.18 -15.57 -22.47
N TYR A 380 -7.76 -15.50 -23.67
CA TYR A 380 -8.97 -14.75 -23.94
C TYR A 380 -10.11 -15.71 -24.29
N ALA A 381 -11.35 -15.23 -24.15
CA ALA A 381 -12.50 -15.93 -24.74
C ALA A 381 -12.48 -15.78 -26.26
N ASP A 382 -13.02 -16.76 -26.96
CA ASP A 382 -13.15 -16.69 -28.42
C ASP A 382 -14.16 -15.60 -28.81
N LEU A 383 -13.70 -14.67 -29.65
CA LEU A 383 -14.50 -13.56 -30.19
C LEU A 383 -14.81 -13.75 -31.69
N GLY A 384 -14.42 -14.89 -32.26
CA GLY A 384 -14.52 -15.18 -33.67
C GLY A 384 -13.22 -14.97 -34.44
N ALA A 385 -13.21 -15.37 -35.71
CA ALA A 385 -12.03 -15.37 -36.57
C ALA A 385 -11.43 -13.95 -36.69
N GLY A 386 -10.16 -13.82 -36.33
CA GLY A 386 -9.41 -12.57 -36.41
C GLY A 386 -9.73 -11.51 -35.36
N LEU A 387 -10.66 -11.78 -34.41
CA LEU A 387 -11.07 -10.83 -33.37
C LEU A 387 -10.51 -11.19 -32.00
N THR A 388 -10.17 -12.46 -31.78
CA THR A 388 -9.61 -12.93 -30.52
C THR A 388 -8.13 -12.53 -30.43
N PRO A 389 -7.69 -11.76 -29.38
CA PRO A 389 -6.29 -11.44 -29.23
C PRO A 389 -5.45 -12.69 -28.94
N GLU A 390 -4.19 -12.63 -29.30
CA GLU A 390 -3.22 -13.61 -28.83
C GLU A 390 -2.99 -13.48 -27.33
N ALA A 391 -2.77 -14.61 -26.66
CA ALA A 391 -2.36 -14.62 -25.25
C ALA A 391 -1.09 -13.80 -25.04
N ALA A 392 -0.99 -13.08 -23.93
CA ALA A 392 0.23 -12.38 -23.59
C ALA A 392 1.39 -13.37 -23.41
N ARG A 393 2.61 -12.92 -23.69
CA ARG A 393 3.81 -13.71 -23.38
C ARG A 393 3.97 -13.83 -21.86
N THR A 394 4.38 -15.01 -21.44
CA THR A 394 4.67 -15.23 -20.00
C THR A 394 6.01 -14.59 -19.66
N GLU A 395 5.98 -13.54 -18.85
CA GLU A 395 7.20 -12.92 -18.33
C GLU A 395 7.88 -13.85 -17.31
N ARG A 396 9.20 -13.81 -17.29
CA ARG A 396 10.05 -14.48 -16.31
C ARG A 396 11.08 -13.48 -15.81
N VAL A 397 11.15 -13.34 -14.48
CA VAL A 397 12.09 -12.41 -13.85
C VAL A 397 12.98 -13.19 -12.89
N ILE A 398 14.27 -12.88 -12.93
CA ILE A 398 15.24 -13.31 -11.91
C ILE A 398 15.67 -12.06 -11.17
N THR A 399 15.49 -12.06 -9.86
CA THR A 399 16.00 -11.04 -8.95
C THR A 399 17.09 -11.65 -8.08
N VAL A 400 18.26 -11.03 -8.08
CA VAL A 400 19.39 -11.41 -7.22
C VAL A 400 19.82 -10.19 -6.43
N GLY A 401 19.95 -10.33 -5.12
CA GLY A 401 20.29 -9.19 -4.28
C GLY A 401 20.68 -9.58 -2.87
N ALA A 402 20.73 -8.59 -2.02
CA ALA A 402 20.97 -8.76 -0.59
C ALA A 402 20.26 -7.68 0.21
N ASP A 403 19.74 -8.08 1.36
CA ASP A 403 19.22 -7.20 2.40
C ASP A 403 20.27 -7.11 3.51
N PHE A 404 20.61 -5.89 3.90
CA PHE A 404 21.42 -5.60 5.08
C PHE A 404 20.53 -5.01 6.15
N ARG A 405 20.24 -5.77 7.19
CA ARG A 405 19.47 -5.32 8.35
C ARG A 405 20.37 -4.58 9.31
N LEU A 406 20.04 -3.33 9.58
CA LEU A 406 20.69 -2.50 10.60
C LEU A 406 20.11 -2.79 11.99
N SER A 407 18.85 -3.24 12.01
CA SER A 407 18.11 -3.74 13.18
C SER A 407 16.95 -4.59 12.68
N GLN A 408 16.07 -5.01 13.58
CA GLN A 408 14.79 -5.64 13.17
C GLN A 408 13.87 -4.68 12.42
N ASN A 409 14.06 -3.38 12.62
CA ASN A 409 13.19 -2.31 12.15
C ASN A 409 13.70 -1.57 10.91
N ILE A 410 14.99 -1.71 10.56
CA ILE A 410 15.62 -0.95 9.46
C ILE A 410 16.38 -1.91 8.55
N VAL A 411 16.13 -1.78 7.25
CA VAL A 411 16.78 -2.61 6.23
C VAL A 411 17.27 -1.75 5.06
N PHE A 412 18.52 -1.99 4.64
CA PHE A 412 19.07 -1.53 3.37
C PHE A 412 19.00 -2.68 2.37
N LYS A 413 18.62 -2.39 1.15
CA LYS A 413 18.37 -3.38 0.10
C LYS A 413 19.12 -3.02 -1.16
N ALA A 414 19.66 -4.02 -1.83
CA ALA A 414 20.24 -3.87 -3.16
C ALA A 414 19.92 -5.10 -4.00
N ASP A 415 19.46 -4.91 -5.21
CA ASP A 415 19.19 -6.01 -6.12
C ASP A 415 19.37 -5.64 -7.59
N TYR A 416 19.45 -6.69 -8.42
CA TYR A 416 19.38 -6.63 -9.86
C TYR A 416 18.21 -7.48 -10.35
N GLN A 417 17.37 -6.90 -11.18
CA GLN A 417 16.23 -7.58 -11.82
C GLN A 417 16.49 -7.78 -13.29
N ARG A 418 16.36 -9.04 -13.75
CA ARG A 418 16.48 -9.42 -15.15
C ARG A 418 15.17 -9.98 -15.67
N PHE A 419 14.57 -9.27 -16.61
CA PHE A 419 13.36 -9.65 -17.33
C PHE A 419 13.72 -10.42 -18.61
N ARG A 420 12.92 -11.42 -18.94
CA ARG A 420 13.15 -12.23 -20.14
C ARG A 420 12.49 -11.63 -21.38
N GLU A 421 11.21 -11.25 -21.27
CA GLU A 421 10.45 -10.68 -22.38
C GLU A 421 10.60 -9.15 -22.42
N ALA A 422 10.37 -8.48 -21.32
CA ALA A 422 10.53 -7.03 -21.19
C ALA A 422 11.97 -6.65 -20.84
N THR A 423 12.95 -6.98 -21.69
CA THR A 423 14.39 -6.75 -21.42
C THR A 423 14.74 -5.30 -21.13
N ASP A 424 13.93 -4.36 -21.60
CA ASP A 424 14.08 -2.93 -21.36
C ASP A 424 13.79 -2.55 -19.87
N ALA A 425 13.10 -3.43 -19.15
CA ALA A 425 12.83 -3.27 -17.72
C ALA A 425 13.96 -3.77 -16.79
N ASN A 426 15.04 -4.35 -17.35
CA ASN A 426 16.21 -4.75 -16.56
C ASN A 426 16.78 -3.57 -15.80
N ARG A 427 17.02 -3.75 -14.47
CA ARG A 427 17.42 -2.63 -13.62
C ARG A 427 18.22 -3.04 -12.40
N TYR A 428 19.05 -2.12 -11.91
CA TYR A 428 19.64 -2.15 -10.58
C TYR A 428 18.77 -1.32 -9.65
N ASN A 429 18.55 -1.82 -8.45
CA ASN A 429 17.74 -1.16 -7.44
C ASN A 429 18.51 -1.04 -6.14
N LEU A 430 18.35 0.09 -5.47
CA LEU A 430 18.79 0.34 -4.09
C LEU A 430 17.61 0.83 -3.29
N GLY A 431 17.52 0.46 -2.03
CA GLY A 431 16.43 0.89 -1.18
C GLY A 431 16.80 0.93 0.29
N VAL A 432 16.05 1.72 1.03
CA VAL A 432 16.03 1.68 2.50
C VAL A 432 14.58 1.60 2.94
N GLY A 433 14.31 0.72 3.89
CA GLY A 433 13.00 0.56 4.47
C GLY A 433 13.06 0.51 6.00
N TRP A 434 11.97 0.91 6.63
CA TRP A 434 11.81 0.84 8.09
C TRP A 434 10.39 0.42 8.45
N SER A 435 10.23 -0.12 9.68
CA SER A 435 8.92 -0.39 10.30
C SER A 435 9.05 -0.39 11.82
N PHE A 436 8.08 0.14 12.55
CA PHE A 436 8.00 0.09 14.01
C PHE A 436 6.57 0.15 14.51
#